data_85a1d8290be9b51b35a96f6d08169b77
#
_entry.id   85a1d8290be9b51b35a96f6d08169b77
#
_cell.length_a   1.000
_cell.length_b   1.000
_cell.length_c   1.000
_cell.angle_alpha   90.00
_cell.angle_beta   90.00
_cell.angle_gamma   90.00
#
_symmetry.space_group_name_H-M   'P 1'
#
loop_
_entity.id
_entity.type
_entity.pdbx_description
1 polymer ?
#
loop_
_entity_poly.entity_id
_entity_poly.type
_entity_poly.pdbx_seq_one_letter_code
_entity_poly.pdbx_strand_id
1 'polypeptide(L)'
;MRPLLLVGVLLLLTACTTGADAGIGGTQFQFVSPGGKTEIFYDVDERQQIPEMSGEALMNEGERIALSDFAGDVVVLNIWGAWCPPCRVEAPELQEVYDRKKDEGVTVLGIDVRDENRTAPQDFVRDTGLTYPSIYDFSGRSLFALKGYPRSVVPSTIVLDSQHRVAAVFLRDLLAEDLLPLIDRLLAEKTE
;
A
#
# COMPACT_ATOMS: atom_id res chain seq x y z
N MET A 1 70.47 -34.09 -32.65
CA MET A 1 69.34 -34.65 -31.91
C MET A 1 68.90 -33.61 -30.91
N ARG A 2 67.81 -32.94 -31.18
CA ARG A 2 67.23 -31.85 -30.27
C ARG A 2 66.04 -32.41 -29.53
N PRO A 3 65.96 -32.29 -28.22
CA PRO A 3 64.73 -32.62 -27.50
C PRO A 3 63.74 -31.45 -27.56
N LEU A 4 62.51 -31.77 -27.98
CA LEU A 4 61.34 -30.89 -27.95
C LEU A 4 60.84 -30.76 -26.50
N LEU A 5 60.88 -29.54 -25.97
CA LEU A 5 60.23 -29.18 -24.69
C LEU A 5 58.75 -28.90 -24.98
N LEU A 6 57.86 -29.76 -24.49
CA LEU A 6 56.43 -29.57 -24.42
C LEU A 6 56.12 -28.68 -23.22
N VAL A 7 55.74 -27.42 -23.47
CA VAL A 7 55.22 -26.51 -22.43
C VAL A 7 53.71 -26.76 -22.32
N GLY A 8 53.34 -27.42 -21.23
CA GLY A 8 51.92 -27.59 -20.87
C GLY A 8 51.35 -26.27 -20.32
N VAL A 9 50.46 -25.67 -21.05
CA VAL A 9 49.68 -24.52 -20.60
C VAL A 9 48.52 -25.00 -19.71
N LEU A 10 48.64 -24.79 -18.40
CA LEU A 10 47.63 -25.07 -17.42
C LEU A 10 46.61 -23.91 -17.43
N LEU A 11 45.46 -24.11 -18.09
CA LEU A 11 44.35 -23.18 -18.04
C LEU A 11 43.65 -23.26 -16.67
N LEU A 12 43.90 -22.29 -15.84
CA LEU A 12 43.14 -22.05 -14.59
C LEU A 12 41.79 -21.46 -14.97
N LEU A 13 40.75 -22.28 -14.95
CA LEU A 13 39.36 -21.87 -15.01
C LEU A 13 39.00 -21.25 -13.66
N THR A 14 39.10 -19.93 -13.53
CA THR A 14 38.47 -19.19 -12.44
C THR A 14 36.96 -19.21 -12.65
N ALA A 15 36.27 -20.12 -11.98
CA ALA A 15 34.83 -20.08 -11.81
C ALA A 15 34.47 -18.86 -10.97
N CYS A 16 34.02 -17.78 -11.60
CA CYS A 16 33.27 -16.73 -10.92
C CYS A 16 31.96 -17.36 -10.44
N THR A 17 31.91 -17.74 -9.18
CA THR A 17 30.63 -17.93 -8.51
C THR A 17 30.01 -16.54 -8.38
N THR A 18 29.14 -16.18 -9.34
CA THR A 18 28.17 -15.11 -9.13
C THR A 18 27.32 -15.56 -7.97
N GLY A 19 27.58 -14.96 -6.79
CA GLY A 19 26.66 -15.04 -5.67
C GLY A 19 25.31 -14.56 -6.17
N ALA A 20 24.38 -15.50 -6.34
CA ALA A 20 22.99 -15.14 -6.44
C ALA A 20 22.63 -14.56 -5.07
N ASP A 21 22.62 -13.22 -4.97
CA ASP A 21 21.82 -12.54 -3.97
C ASP A 21 20.40 -13.05 -4.20
N ALA A 22 20.03 -14.05 -3.39
CA ALA A 22 18.65 -14.39 -3.17
C ALA A 22 18.06 -13.22 -2.36
N GLY A 23 17.90 -12.07 -3.04
CA GLY A 23 16.97 -11.07 -2.63
C GLY A 23 15.64 -11.77 -2.51
N ILE A 24 15.04 -11.70 -1.33
CA ILE A 24 13.65 -12.07 -1.10
C ILE A 24 12.84 -11.08 -1.96
N GLY A 25 12.81 -11.33 -3.26
CA GLY A 25 12.01 -10.60 -4.23
C GLY A 25 10.58 -11.08 -4.10
N GLY A 26 9.89 -10.59 -3.06
CA GLY A 26 8.44 -10.63 -3.07
C GLY A 26 7.98 -9.98 -4.37
N THR A 27 7.18 -10.69 -5.16
CA THR A 27 6.60 -10.11 -6.38
C THR A 27 5.79 -8.87 -5.96
N GLN A 28 6.15 -7.72 -6.54
CA GLN A 28 5.45 -6.47 -6.27
C GLN A 28 4.00 -6.60 -6.70
N PHE A 29 3.08 -6.08 -5.89
CA PHE A 29 1.65 -6.14 -6.12
C PHE A 29 1.26 -5.68 -7.53
N GLN A 30 0.52 -6.54 -8.19
CA GLN A 30 -0.13 -6.24 -9.46
C GLN A 30 -1.63 -6.52 -9.30
N PHE A 31 -2.42 -5.48 -9.47
CA PHE A 31 -3.87 -5.59 -9.39
C PHE A 31 -4.44 -6.37 -10.58
N VAL A 32 -5.29 -7.32 -10.28
CA VAL A 32 -6.12 -8.03 -11.23
C VAL A 32 -7.54 -8.09 -10.66
N SER A 33 -8.55 -7.67 -11.46
CA SER A 33 -9.96 -7.83 -11.09
C SER A 33 -10.57 -9.02 -11.83
N PRO A 34 -10.62 -10.20 -11.22
CA PRO A 34 -11.22 -11.37 -11.85
C PRO A 34 -12.72 -11.16 -12.06
N GLY A 35 -13.16 -11.18 -13.33
CA GLY A 35 -14.58 -11.04 -13.67
C GLY A 35 -15.21 -9.69 -13.30
N GLY A 36 -14.42 -8.62 -13.14
CA GLY A 36 -14.93 -7.28 -12.81
C GLY A 36 -15.43 -7.13 -11.38
N LYS A 37 -14.96 -7.96 -10.45
CA LYS A 37 -15.31 -7.87 -9.02
C LYS A 37 -14.86 -6.54 -8.43
N THR A 38 -15.69 -5.98 -7.55
CA THR A 38 -15.38 -4.76 -6.77
C THR A 38 -14.83 -5.05 -5.39
N GLU A 39 -14.80 -6.32 -4.98
CA GLU A 39 -14.23 -6.80 -3.72
C GLU A 39 -13.34 -8.00 -4.03
N ILE A 40 -12.06 -7.88 -3.71
CA ILE A 40 -11.05 -8.89 -3.96
C ILE A 40 -10.32 -9.16 -2.65
N PHE A 41 -10.27 -10.43 -2.24
CA PHE A 41 -9.54 -10.88 -1.07
C PHE A 41 -8.40 -11.78 -1.52
N TYR A 42 -7.25 -11.69 -0.84
CA TYR A 42 -6.06 -12.49 -1.11
C TYR A 42 -5.75 -13.37 0.08
N ASP A 43 -5.61 -14.67 -0.16
CA ASP A 43 -5.14 -15.61 0.87
C ASP A 43 -3.67 -15.29 1.24
N VAL A 44 -3.23 -15.74 2.41
CA VAL A 44 -1.91 -15.36 2.98
C VAL A 44 -0.74 -15.62 2.01
N ASP A 45 -0.79 -16.72 1.26
CA ASP A 45 0.20 -17.14 0.26
C ASP A 45 0.10 -16.39 -1.08
N GLU A 46 -1.02 -15.72 -1.34
CA GLU A 46 -1.25 -14.93 -2.54
C GLU A 46 -0.91 -13.44 -2.35
N ARG A 47 -0.76 -12.97 -1.10
CA ARG A 47 -0.50 -11.57 -0.79
C ARG A 47 0.84 -11.11 -1.32
N GLN A 48 0.84 -10.01 -2.02
CA GLN A 48 2.03 -9.39 -2.60
C GLN A 48 2.33 -8.05 -1.92
N GLN A 49 3.62 -7.72 -1.84
CA GLN A 49 4.11 -6.49 -1.26
C GLN A 49 3.60 -5.28 -2.05
N ILE A 50 2.95 -4.33 -1.36
CA ILE A 50 2.59 -3.06 -1.99
C ILE A 50 3.85 -2.20 -2.22
N PRO A 51 3.96 -1.46 -3.34
CA PRO A 51 5.05 -0.51 -3.50
C PRO A 51 4.97 0.60 -2.44
N GLU A 52 6.14 1.17 -2.08
CA GLU A 52 6.19 2.33 -1.20
C GLU A 52 5.40 3.50 -1.79
N MET A 53 4.59 4.11 -0.94
CA MET A 53 3.81 5.31 -1.27
C MET A 53 4.11 6.41 -0.27
N SER A 54 4.40 7.60 -0.76
CA SER A 54 4.66 8.74 0.11
C SER A 54 4.26 10.05 -0.58
N GLY A 55 3.95 11.05 0.22
CA GLY A 55 3.62 12.37 -0.27
C GLY A 55 3.62 13.40 0.84
N GLU A 56 3.23 14.61 0.52
CA GLU A 56 3.05 15.68 1.50
C GLU A 56 1.83 15.40 2.39
N ALA A 57 1.96 15.66 3.69
CA ALA A 57 0.85 15.54 4.59
C ALA A 57 -0.26 16.56 4.23
N LEU A 58 -1.52 16.12 4.15
CA LEU A 58 -2.64 16.99 3.80
C LEU A 58 -2.79 18.15 4.79
N MET A 59 -2.71 17.88 6.08
CA MET A 59 -2.98 18.85 7.14
C MET A 59 -1.75 19.67 7.53
N ASN A 60 -0.54 19.15 7.31
CA ASN A 60 0.72 19.77 7.73
C ASN A 60 1.61 20.02 6.49
N GLU A 61 1.54 21.23 5.93
CA GLU A 61 2.35 21.58 4.77
C GLU A 61 3.86 21.49 5.08
N GLY A 62 4.60 20.89 4.15
CA GLY A 62 6.05 20.68 4.30
C GLY A 62 6.42 19.40 5.07
N GLU A 63 5.49 18.77 5.76
CA GLU A 63 5.68 17.44 6.32
C GLU A 63 5.41 16.37 5.27
N ARG A 64 6.08 15.22 5.39
CA ARG A 64 5.86 14.06 4.52
C ARG A 64 5.33 12.90 5.34
N ILE A 65 4.46 12.14 4.71
CA ILE A 65 3.97 10.86 5.21
C ILE A 65 4.41 9.80 4.20
N ALA A 66 4.92 8.69 4.71
CA ALA A 66 5.27 7.51 3.94
C ALA A 66 4.56 6.29 4.51
N LEU A 67 4.20 5.34 3.66
CA LEU A 67 3.60 4.08 4.11
C LEU A 67 4.53 3.36 5.11
N SER A 68 5.84 3.43 4.90
CA SER A 68 6.85 2.88 5.80
C SER A 68 6.87 3.46 7.21
N ASP A 69 6.26 4.64 7.44
CA ASP A 69 6.11 5.22 8.78
C ASP A 69 5.18 4.37 9.68
N PHE A 70 4.36 3.52 9.07
CA PHE A 70 3.40 2.62 9.72
C PHE A 70 3.85 1.16 9.68
N ALA A 71 5.16 0.92 9.61
CA ALA A 71 5.71 -0.43 9.56
C ALA A 71 5.27 -1.27 10.77
N GLY A 72 4.68 -2.42 10.50
CA GLY A 72 4.14 -3.31 11.53
C GLY A 72 2.66 -3.11 11.84
N ASP A 73 2.02 -2.07 11.31
CA ASP A 73 0.58 -1.88 11.43
C ASP A 73 -0.18 -2.60 10.31
N VAL A 74 -1.41 -2.99 10.59
CA VAL A 74 -2.42 -3.24 9.55
C VAL A 74 -2.84 -1.88 9.00
N VAL A 75 -2.73 -1.67 7.69
CA VAL A 75 -3.02 -0.37 7.08
C VAL A 75 -4.27 -0.44 6.21
N VAL A 76 -5.22 0.44 6.47
CA VAL A 76 -6.38 0.71 5.60
C VAL A 76 -6.03 1.91 4.74
N LEU A 77 -5.59 1.66 3.51
CA LEU A 77 -5.17 2.69 2.56
C LEU A 77 -6.38 3.10 1.73
N ASN A 78 -6.91 4.30 1.96
CA ASN A 78 -8.11 4.81 1.30
C ASN A 78 -7.77 5.88 0.27
N ILE A 79 -8.20 5.70 -0.97
CA ILE A 79 -8.09 6.67 -2.05
C ILE A 79 -9.39 7.46 -2.09
N TRP A 80 -9.31 8.77 -1.85
CA TRP A 80 -10.47 9.63 -1.68
C TRP A 80 -10.27 11.03 -2.29
N GLY A 81 -11.30 11.88 -2.19
CA GLY A 81 -11.24 13.30 -2.52
C GLY A 81 -12.44 14.05 -1.96
N ALA A 82 -12.29 15.33 -1.61
CA ALA A 82 -13.38 16.16 -1.08
C ALA A 82 -14.49 16.40 -2.12
N TRP A 83 -14.17 16.33 -3.41
CA TRP A 83 -15.09 16.43 -4.53
C TRP A 83 -15.99 15.19 -4.71
N CYS A 84 -15.69 14.07 -4.04
CA CYS A 84 -16.32 12.77 -4.25
C CYS A 84 -17.45 12.55 -3.21
N PRO A 85 -18.74 12.57 -3.60
CA PRO A 85 -19.82 12.42 -2.63
C PRO A 85 -19.81 11.11 -1.85
N PRO A 86 -19.60 9.91 -2.44
CA PRO A 86 -19.52 8.68 -1.66
C PRO A 86 -18.32 8.66 -0.71
N CYS A 87 -17.18 9.29 -1.05
CA CYS A 87 -16.04 9.41 -0.14
C CYS A 87 -16.41 10.20 1.14
N ARG A 88 -17.26 11.21 1.00
CA ARG A 88 -17.75 12.03 2.12
C ARG A 88 -18.68 11.24 3.06
N VAL A 89 -19.37 10.24 2.53
CA VAL A 89 -20.22 9.32 3.32
C VAL A 89 -19.37 8.27 4.00
N GLU A 90 -18.33 7.75 3.35
CA GLU A 90 -17.42 6.73 3.87
C GLU A 90 -16.48 7.28 4.97
N ALA A 91 -16.06 8.54 4.89
CA ALA A 91 -15.03 9.09 5.78
C ALA A 91 -15.33 8.96 7.27
N PRO A 92 -16.56 9.18 7.81
CA PRO A 92 -16.88 8.92 9.19
C PRO A 92 -16.76 7.45 9.59
N GLU A 93 -17.05 6.52 8.68
CA GLU A 93 -16.91 5.07 8.90
C GLU A 93 -15.45 4.67 9.05
N LEU A 94 -14.58 5.26 8.22
CA LEU A 94 -13.13 5.08 8.34
C LEU A 94 -12.58 5.70 9.62
N GLN A 95 -13.13 6.84 10.06
CA GLN A 95 -12.78 7.44 11.34
C GLN A 95 -13.19 6.53 12.51
N GLU A 96 -14.36 5.90 12.44
CA GLU A 96 -14.79 4.91 13.44
C GLU A 96 -13.80 3.73 13.51
N VAL A 97 -13.40 3.19 12.36
CA VAL A 97 -12.40 2.11 12.30
C VAL A 97 -11.09 2.56 12.95
N TYR A 98 -10.60 3.75 12.60
CA TYR A 98 -9.38 4.31 13.16
C TYR A 98 -9.46 4.48 14.68
N ASP A 99 -10.51 5.11 15.17
CA ASP A 99 -10.68 5.35 16.61
C ASP A 99 -10.79 4.07 17.44
N ARG A 100 -11.38 3.02 16.87
CA ARG A 100 -11.53 1.72 17.53
C ARG A 100 -10.25 0.89 17.53
N LYS A 101 -9.37 1.08 16.55
CA LYS A 101 -8.28 0.14 16.25
C LYS A 101 -6.87 0.73 16.26
N LYS A 102 -6.70 2.03 16.32
CA LYS A 102 -5.38 2.69 16.30
C LYS A 102 -4.44 2.22 17.41
N ASP A 103 -4.96 1.97 18.60
CA ASP A 103 -4.18 1.51 19.74
C ASP A 103 -3.84 0.01 19.68
N GLU A 104 -4.43 -0.73 18.72
CA GLU A 104 -4.16 -2.13 18.44
C GLU A 104 -3.14 -2.33 17.31
N GLY A 105 -2.56 -1.25 16.76
CA GLY A 105 -1.63 -1.30 15.64
C GLY A 105 -2.33 -1.37 14.28
N VAL A 106 -3.35 -0.52 14.12
CA VAL A 106 -4.06 -0.29 12.86
C VAL A 106 -3.99 1.19 12.50
N THR A 107 -3.65 1.47 11.27
CA THR A 107 -3.67 2.83 10.71
C THR A 107 -4.65 2.93 9.54
N VAL A 108 -5.43 3.99 9.51
CA VAL A 108 -6.10 4.45 8.28
C VAL A 108 -5.20 5.51 7.66
N LEU A 109 -4.80 5.31 6.41
CA LEU A 109 -4.01 6.27 5.64
C LEU A 109 -4.81 6.72 4.41
N GLY A 110 -5.23 7.98 4.38
CA GLY A 110 -5.87 8.57 3.22
C GLY A 110 -4.87 8.96 2.13
N ILE A 111 -5.26 8.85 0.88
CA ILE A 111 -4.60 9.51 -0.26
C ILE A 111 -5.64 10.39 -0.92
N ASP A 112 -5.54 11.69 -0.70
CA ASP A 112 -6.41 12.69 -1.30
C ASP A 112 -5.96 12.96 -2.74
N VAL A 113 -6.85 12.72 -3.70
CA VAL A 113 -6.55 12.83 -5.13
C VAL A 113 -7.50 13.78 -5.84
N ARG A 114 -7.00 14.47 -6.86
CA ARG A 114 -7.77 15.35 -7.77
C ARG A 114 -8.43 16.55 -7.10
N ASP A 115 -8.06 16.90 -5.88
CA ASP A 115 -8.39 18.19 -5.29
C ASP A 115 -7.38 19.23 -5.75
N GLU A 116 -7.79 20.14 -6.64
CA GLU A 116 -6.88 21.11 -7.27
C GLU A 116 -6.21 22.06 -6.26
N ASN A 117 -6.87 22.30 -5.15
CA ASN A 117 -6.32 23.05 -4.04
C ASN A 117 -6.48 22.28 -2.74
N ARG A 118 -5.52 22.46 -1.86
CA ARG A 118 -5.47 21.77 -0.57
C ARG A 118 -6.56 22.22 0.41
N THR A 119 -7.12 23.41 0.22
CA THR A 119 -8.08 24.02 1.16
C THR A 119 -9.36 23.18 1.27
N ALA A 120 -9.93 22.75 0.14
CA ALA A 120 -11.18 22.00 0.15
C ALA A 120 -11.10 20.67 0.95
N PRO A 121 -10.11 19.78 0.72
CA PRO A 121 -9.97 18.59 1.54
C PRO A 121 -9.55 18.90 2.98
N GLN A 122 -8.76 19.95 3.25
CA GLN A 122 -8.44 20.37 4.62
C GLN A 122 -9.69 20.83 5.39
N ASP A 123 -10.54 21.62 4.76
CA ASP A 123 -11.80 22.08 5.37
C ASP A 123 -12.72 20.88 5.64
N PHE A 124 -12.85 19.97 4.67
CA PHE A 124 -13.62 18.75 4.89
C PHE A 124 -13.12 17.93 6.10
N VAL A 125 -11.80 17.72 6.20
CA VAL A 125 -11.19 17.02 7.35
C VAL A 125 -11.50 17.71 8.68
N ARG A 126 -11.40 19.05 8.73
CA ARG A 126 -11.70 19.83 9.94
C ARG A 126 -13.18 19.78 10.30
N ASP A 127 -14.06 19.99 9.31
CA ASP A 127 -15.50 20.07 9.51
C ASP A 127 -16.10 18.73 9.95
N THR A 128 -15.53 17.63 9.50
CA THR A 128 -15.96 16.27 9.84
C THR A 128 -15.22 15.67 11.04
N GLY A 129 -14.17 16.33 11.52
CA GLY A 129 -13.38 15.88 12.68
C GLY A 129 -12.53 14.64 12.38
N LEU A 130 -12.10 14.43 11.14
CA LEU A 130 -11.22 13.32 10.81
C LEU A 130 -9.83 13.54 11.41
N THR A 131 -9.27 12.48 12.00
CA THR A 131 -7.96 12.54 12.67
C THR A 131 -6.93 11.57 12.10
N TYR A 132 -7.34 10.65 11.24
CA TYR A 132 -6.39 9.78 10.56
C TYR A 132 -5.53 10.55 9.53
N PRO A 133 -4.26 10.17 9.35
CA PRO A 133 -3.36 10.85 8.44
C PRO A 133 -3.80 10.71 6.97
N SER A 134 -3.54 11.75 6.18
CA SER A 134 -3.78 11.73 4.74
C SER A 134 -2.63 12.38 3.98
N ILE A 135 -2.25 11.77 2.86
CA ILE A 135 -1.34 12.30 1.87
C ILE A 135 -2.13 13.19 0.90
N TYR A 136 -1.63 14.39 0.59
CA TYR A 136 -2.14 15.22 -0.50
C TYR A 136 -1.44 14.86 -1.80
N ASP A 137 -2.16 14.26 -2.73
CA ASP A 137 -1.64 13.84 -4.04
C ASP A 137 -2.59 14.25 -5.17
N PHE A 138 -2.74 15.55 -5.40
CA PHE A 138 -3.61 16.10 -6.47
C PHE A 138 -3.44 15.35 -7.80
N SER A 139 -2.22 15.02 -8.18
CA SER A 139 -1.90 14.38 -9.45
C SER A 139 -2.11 12.86 -9.46
N GLY A 140 -2.34 12.23 -8.31
CA GLY A 140 -2.44 10.77 -8.16
C GLY A 140 -1.14 10.03 -8.48
N ARG A 141 0.02 10.69 -8.30
CA ARG A 141 1.33 10.10 -8.65
C ARG A 141 1.68 8.89 -7.80
N SER A 142 1.32 8.90 -6.52
CA SER A 142 1.55 7.77 -5.63
C SER A 142 0.92 6.48 -6.16
N LEU A 143 -0.22 6.59 -6.86
CA LEU A 143 -0.94 5.45 -7.42
C LEU A 143 -0.33 4.89 -8.71
N PHE A 144 0.65 5.58 -9.34
CA PHE A 144 1.29 5.06 -10.57
C PHE A 144 2.12 3.80 -10.32
N ALA A 145 2.59 3.61 -9.10
CA ALA A 145 3.33 2.41 -8.73
C ALA A 145 2.43 1.16 -8.65
N LEU A 146 1.11 1.34 -8.49
CA LEU A 146 0.12 0.26 -8.43
C LEU A 146 -0.22 -0.24 -9.84
N LYS A 147 0.52 -1.22 -10.32
CA LYS A 147 0.31 -1.80 -11.65
C LYS A 147 -1.09 -2.39 -11.79
N GLY A 148 -1.80 -2.02 -12.87
CA GLY A 148 -3.15 -2.51 -13.16
C GLY A 148 -4.27 -1.92 -12.29
N TYR A 149 -3.95 -1.17 -11.24
CA TYR A 149 -4.96 -0.59 -10.35
C TYR A 149 -5.82 0.45 -11.06
N PRO A 150 -7.17 0.42 -10.89
CA PRO A 150 -8.09 1.33 -11.56
C PRO A 150 -8.11 2.71 -10.88
N ARG A 151 -7.07 3.52 -11.07
CA ARG A 151 -6.86 4.84 -10.45
C ARG A 151 -8.00 5.85 -10.66
N SER A 152 -8.96 5.54 -11.53
CA SER A 152 -10.14 6.36 -11.76
C SER A 152 -11.30 6.04 -10.80
N VAL A 153 -11.25 4.88 -10.14
CA VAL A 153 -12.27 4.47 -9.17
C VAL A 153 -11.98 5.13 -7.82
N VAL A 154 -12.87 6.03 -7.42
CA VAL A 154 -12.81 6.76 -6.15
C VAL A 154 -14.24 6.83 -5.58
N PRO A 155 -14.48 6.38 -4.33
CA PRO A 155 -13.50 5.83 -3.40
C PRO A 155 -13.04 4.43 -3.77
N SER A 156 -11.85 4.09 -3.28
CA SER A 156 -11.37 2.73 -3.28
C SER A 156 -10.41 2.52 -2.12
N THR A 157 -10.38 1.29 -1.58
CA THR A 157 -9.61 0.98 -0.37
C THR A 157 -8.77 -0.27 -0.58
N ILE A 158 -7.51 -0.22 -0.17
CA ILE A 158 -6.59 -1.35 -0.14
C ILE A 158 -6.28 -1.65 1.33
N VAL A 159 -6.55 -2.87 1.78
CA VAL A 159 -6.20 -3.30 3.14
C VAL A 159 -4.91 -4.09 3.10
N LEU A 160 -3.96 -3.68 3.93
CA LEU A 160 -2.64 -4.28 4.03
C LEU A 160 -2.50 -5.03 5.36
N ASP A 161 -1.82 -6.16 5.34
CA ASP A 161 -1.38 -6.84 6.57
C ASP A 161 -0.20 -6.11 7.22
N SER A 162 0.22 -6.54 8.40
CA SER A 162 1.33 -5.94 9.15
C SER A 162 2.71 -6.01 8.47
N GLN A 163 2.82 -6.75 7.38
CA GLN A 163 3.99 -6.77 6.51
C GLN A 163 3.80 -5.88 5.27
N HIS A 164 2.73 -5.09 5.21
CA HIS A 164 2.31 -4.27 4.07
C HIS A 164 2.12 -5.07 2.78
N ARG A 165 1.65 -6.31 2.89
CA ARG A 165 1.18 -7.10 1.75
C ARG A 165 -0.33 -6.88 1.57
N VAL A 166 -0.78 -6.82 0.33
CA VAL A 166 -2.20 -6.56 0.02
C VAL A 166 -3.05 -7.77 0.42
N ALA A 167 -3.95 -7.57 1.39
CA ALA A 167 -4.89 -8.58 1.88
C ALA A 167 -6.28 -8.46 1.23
N ALA A 168 -6.71 -7.23 0.91
CA ALA A 168 -7.96 -7.01 0.17
C ALA A 168 -7.94 -5.71 -0.62
N VAL A 169 -8.79 -5.63 -1.64
CA VAL A 169 -9.07 -4.42 -2.42
C VAL A 169 -10.58 -4.25 -2.57
N PHE A 170 -11.06 -3.05 -2.27
CA PHE A 170 -12.44 -2.65 -2.44
C PHE A 170 -12.51 -1.48 -3.42
N LEU A 171 -13.39 -1.59 -4.41
CA LEU A 171 -13.62 -0.58 -5.45
C LEU A 171 -15.02 0.03 -5.29
N ARG A 172 -15.39 0.32 -4.07
CA ARG A 172 -16.64 0.93 -3.63
C ARG A 172 -16.44 1.66 -2.30
N ASP A 173 -17.44 2.44 -1.89
CA ASP A 173 -17.53 2.96 -0.53
C ASP A 173 -17.77 1.84 0.49
N LEU A 174 -17.26 2.03 1.71
CA LEU A 174 -17.25 1.04 2.78
C LEU A 174 -17.93 1.58 4.04
N LEU A 175 -18.51 0.65 4.79
CA LEU A 175 -18.93 0.86 6.16
C LEU A 175 -17.86 0.28 7.12
N ALA A 176 -17.86 0.72 8.37
CA ALA A 176 -16.97 0.17 9.39
C ALA A 176 -17.16 -1.36 9.56
N GLU A 177 -18.40 -1.85 9.42
CA GLU A 177 -18.72 -3.27 9.49
C GLU A 177 -18.13 -4.12 8.36
N ASP A 178 -17.81 -3.53 7.21
CA ASP A 178 -17.12 -4.21 6.11
C ASP A 178 -15.64 -4.50 6.47
N LEU A 179 -15.00 -3.56 7.19
CA LEU A 179 -13.57 -3.57 7.48
C LEU A 179 -13.21 -4.29 8.78
N LEU A 180 -13.99 -4.08 9.85
CA LEU A 180 -13.62 -4.55 11.18
C LEU A 180 -13.36 -6.06 11.27
N PRO A 181 -14.18 -6.96 10.67
CA PRO A 181 -13.90 -8.40 10.71
C PRO A 181 -12.61 -8.79 9.98
N LEU A 182 -12.29 -8.09 8.87
CA LEU A 182 -11.05 -8.31 8.15
C LEU A 182 -9.84 -7.85 8.97
N ILE A 183 -9.92 -6.67 9.57
CA ILE A 183 -8.87 -6.10 10.42
C ILE A 183 -8.60 -7.01 11.62
N ASP A 184 -9.65 -7.49 12.32
CA ASP A 184 -9.51 -8.40 13.46
C ASP A 184 -8.78 -9.69 13.07
N ARG A 185 -9.06 -10.24 11.89
CA ARG A 185 -8.35 -11.41 11.35
C ARG A 185 -6.87 -11.09 11.09
N LEU A 186 -6.57 -9.95 10.46
CA LEU A 186 -5.19 -9.55 10.15
C LEU A 186 -4.36 -9.27 11.42
N LEU A 187 -4.99 -8.73 12.46
CA LEU A 187 -4.35 -8.55 13.77
C LEU A 187 -4.04 -9.90 14.44
N ALA A 188 -4.94 -10.87 14.33
CA ALA A 188 -4.69 -12.22 14.87
C ALA A 188 -3.52 -12.91 14.15
N GLU A 189 -3.41 -12.77 12.83
CA GLU A 189 -2.29 -13.31 12.04
C GLU A 189 -0.92 -12.73 12.44
N LYS A 190 -0.88 -11.50 13.01
CA LYS A 190 0.36 -10.84 13.46
C LYS A 190 0.98 -11.52 14.69
N THR A 191 0.19 -12.23 15.46
CA THR A 191 0.60 -12.85 16.74
C THR A 191 1.02 -14.31 16.62
N GLU A 192 0.88 -14.92 15.45
CA GLU A 192 1.32 -16.29 15.13
C GLU A 192 2.74 -16.28 14.55
#